data_1db46eea57b22a5945a31563c9150ee2
#
_entry.id   1db46eea57b22a5945a31563c9150ee2
#
_cell.length_a   1.000
_cell.length_b   1.000
_cell.length_c   1.000
_cell.angle_alpha   90.00
_cell.angle_beta   90.00
_cell.angle_gamma   90.00
#
_symmetry.space_group_name_H-M   'P 1'
#
loop_
_entity.id
_entity.type
_entity.pdbx_description
1 polymer ?
#
loop_
_entity_poly.entity_id
_entity_poly.type
_entity_poly.pdbx_seq_one_letter_code
_entity_poly.pdbx_strand_id
1 'polypeptide(L)'
;MKEDEIKEAFAIYKKAVIHGDLETLEHIHSDNFVWNTHFNIQINKRENIKRISSGNLSYLSWTNENMRVLITGETAVLKSRQILKIIVYGLSVNTEQDITAFFVKRNGRWLLSGGKEINLK
;
A
#
# COMPACT_ATOMS: atom_id res chain seq x y z
N MET A 1 5.49 20.57 -1.88
CA MET A 1 6.07 19.87 -3.02
C MET A 1 5.16 18.71 -3.41
N LYS A 2 4.99 18.48 -4.69
CA LYS A 2 4.07 17.43 -5.17
C LYS A 2 4.49 16.02 -4.74
N GLU A 3 5.79 15.78 -4.65
CA GLU A 3 6.28 14.48 -4.18
C GLU A 3 5.87 14.20 -2.75
N ASP A 4 5.82 15.23 -1.91
CA ASP A 4 5.39 15.09 -0.52
C ASP A 4 3.92 14.70 -0.43
N GLU A 5 3.10 15.14 -1.39
CA GLU A 5 1.68 14.75 -1.43
C GLU A 5 1.52 13.25 -1.65
N ILE A 6 2.36 12.65 -2.50
CA ILE A 6 2.34 11.21 -2.77
C ILE A 6 2.80 10.45 -1.53
N LYS A 7 3.90 10.90 -0.92
CA LYS A 7 4.42 10.27 0.30
C LYS A 7 3.40 10.36 1.43
N GLU A 8 2.70 11.47 1.53
CA GLU A 8 1.63 11.65 2.52
C GLU A 8 0.46 10.71 2.24
N ALA A 9 0.03 10.59 0.97
CA ALA A 9 -1.04 9.67 0.61
C ALA A 9 -0.66 8.23 0.97
N PHE A 10 0.59 7.84 0.74
CA PHE A 10 1.07 6.51 1.12
C PHE A 10 1.09 6.34 2.64
N ALA A 11 1.50 7.38 3.38
CA ALA A 11 1.50 7.35 4.85
C ALA A 11 0.08 7.21 5.41
N ILE A 12 -0.89 7.89 4.81
CA ILE A 12 -2.30 7.77 5.18
C ILE A 12 -2.78 6.33 4.96
N TYR A 13 -2.43 5.73 3.82
CA TYR A 13 -2.76 4.35 3.52
C TYR A 13 -2.17 3.39 4.57
N LYS A 14 -0.88 3.51 4.85
CA LYS A 14 -0.20 2.66 5.85
C LYS A 14 -0.87 2.76 7.21
N LYS A 15 -1.16 3.97 7.65
CA LYS A 15 -1.79 4.19 8.95
C LYS A 15 -3.18 3.56 8.99
N ALA A 16 -3.94 3.70 7.92
CA ALA A 16 -5.27 3.10 7.82
C ALA A 16 -5.19 1.57 7.87
N VAL A 17 -4.20 0.98 7.19
CA VAL A 17 -3.98 -0.47 7.22
C VAL A 17 -3.64 -0.94 8.63
N ILE A 18 -2.70 -0.27 9.29
CA ILE A 18 -2.23 -0.65 10.62
C ILE A 18 -3.36 -0.56 11.65
N HIS A 19 -4.20 0.46 11.55
CA HIS A 19 -5.28 0.70 12.52
C HIS A 19 -6.62 0.09 12.10
N GLY A 20 -6.73 -0.52 10.92
CA GLY A 20 -7.97 -1.07 10.43
C GLY A 20 -9.04 -0.02 10.17
N ASP A 21 -8.62 1.17 9.72
CA ASP A 21 -9.52 2.29 9.44
C ASP A 21 -10.20 2.09 8.09
N LEU A 22 -11.33 1.37 8.10
CA LEU A 22 -12.04 0.97 6.90
C LEU A 22 -12.58 2.15 6.09
N GLU A 23 -12.99 3.21 6.76
CA GLU A 23 -13.50 4.39 6.09
C GLU A 23 -12.42 5.06 5.24
N THR A 24 -11.23 5.26 5.81
CA THR A 24 -10.10 5.81 5.07
C THR A 24 -9.68 4.89 3.94
N LEU A 25 -9.64 3.58 4.18
CA LEU A 25 -9.27 2.60 3.15
C LEU A 25 -10.25 2.65 1.97
N GLU A 26 -11.54 2.79 2.25
CA GLU A 26 -12.54 2.90 1.20
C GLU A 26 -12.30 4.13 0.32
N HIS A 27 -11.87 5.25 0.91
CA HIS A 27 -11.66 6.51 0.21
C HIS A 27 -10.30 6.63 -0.49
N ILE A 28 -9.26 5.97 0.04
CA ILE A 28 -7.91 6.09 -0.51
C ILE A 28 -7.66 5.15 -1.71
N HIS A 29 -8.38 4.05 -1.81
CA HIS A 29 -8.27 3.16 -2.95
C HIS A 29 -9.08 3.69 -4.13
N SER A 30 -8.51 3.66 -5.33
CA SER A 30 -9.31 3.92 -6.53
C SER A 30 -10.21 2.72 -6.79
N ASP A 31 -11.33 2.94 -7.51
CA ASP A 31 -12.29 1.86 -7.77
C ASP A 31 -11.70 0.74 -8.63
N ASN A 32 -10.73 1.07 -9.46
CA ASN A 32 -10.06 0.08 -10.32
C ASN A 32 -8.71 -0.39 -9.76
N PHE A 33 -8.54 -0.29 -8.44
CA PHE A 33 -7.33 -0.73 -7.77
C PHE A 33 -7.00 -2.19 -8.07
N VAL A 34 -5.73 -2.47 -8.39
CA VAL A 34 -5.20 -3.82 -8.57
C VAL A 34 -3.81 -3.89 -7.96
N TRP A 35 -3.62 -4.81 -7.03
CA TRP A 35 -2.32 -5.06 -6.41
C TRP A 35 -1.83 -6.45 -6.81
N ASN A 36 -0.58 -6.53 -7.25
CA ASN A 36 0.08 -7.79 -7.57
C ASN A 36 0.91 -8.20 -6.37
N THR A 37 0.50 -9.30 -5.73
CA THR A 37 1.21 -9.81 -4.56
C THR A 37 2.50 -10.51 -4.98
N HIS A 38 3.37 -10.76 -4.00
CA HIS A 38 4.62 -11.49 -4.24
C HIS A 38 4.39 -12.96 -4.66
N PHE A 39 3.17 -13.46 -4.54
CA PHE A 39 2.78 -14.76 -5.07
C PHE A 39 2.28 -14.68 -6.52
N ASN A 40 2.39 -13.51 -7.13
CA ASN A 40 1.93 -13.25 -8.49
C ASN A 40 0.40 -13.38 -8.62
N ILE A 41 -0.31 -13.07 -7.55
CA ILE A 41 -1.78 -13.06 -7.51
C ILE A 41 -2.24 -11.61 -7.50
N GLN A 42 -3.25 -11.30 -8.32
CA GLN A 42 -3.84 -9.97 -8.36
C GLN A 42 -5.01 -9.89 -7.40
N ILE A 43 -5.06 -8.82 -6.61
CA ILE A 43 -6.18 -8.55 -5.72
C ILE A 43 -6.75 -7.17 -6.04
N ASN A 44 -8.09 -7.06 -5.98
CA ASN A 44 -8.79 -5.81 -6.25
C ASN A 44 -9.04 -5.04 -4.93
N LYS A 45 -9.69 -3.88 -5.04
CA LYS A 45 -9.99 -3.02 -3.90
C LYS A 45 -10.74 -3.77 -2.79
N ARG A 46 -11.82 -4.46 -3.17
CA ARG A 46 -12.65 -5.20 -2.20
C ARG A 46 -11.84 -6.28 -1.50
N GLU A 47 -11.06 -7.02 -2.26
CA GLU A 47 -10.22 -8.09 -1.72
C GLU A 47 -9.15 -7.55 -0.79
N ASN A 48 -8.53 -6.41 -1.13
CA ASN A 48 -7.52 -5.81 -0.29
C ASN A 48 -8.11 -5.31 1.04
N ILE A 49 -9.26 -4.63 0.99
CA ILE A 49 -9.93 -4.15 2.19
C ILE A 49 -10.38 -5.32 3.06
N LYS A 50 -10.92 -6.38 2.44
CA LYS A 50 -11.34 -7.57 3.17
C LYS A 50 -10.16 -8.24 3.88
N ARG A 51 -9.02 -8.34 3.20
CA ARG A 51 -7.80 -8.90 3.78
C ARG A 51 -7.37 -8.13 5.03
N ILE A 52 -7.41 -6.81 4.94
CA ILE A 52 -7.03 -5.92 6.04
C ILE A 52 -8.03 -6.03 7.20
N SER A 53 -9.32 -6.09 6.89
CA SER A 53 -10.37 -6.10 7.91
C SER A 53 -10.58 -7.46 8.58
N SER A 54 -10.01 -8.52 8.04
CA SER A 54 -10.24 -9.89 8.53
C SER A 54 -9.68 -10.16 9.93
N GLY A 55 -8.69 -9.35 10.36
CA GLY A 55 -8.02 -9.57 11.63
C GLY A 55 -6.94 -10.65 11.58
N ASN A 56 -6.77 -11.33 10.44
CA ASN A 56 -5.78 -12.39 10.29
C ASN A 56 -4.38 -11.85 9.99
N LEU A 57 -4.27 -10.55 9.75
CA LEU A 57 -3.02 -9.89 9.41
C LEU A 57 -2.87 -8.67 10.32
N SER A 58 -1.80 -8.65 11.11
CA SER A 58 -1.46 -7.52 11.98
C SER A 58 -0.05 -7.04 11.68
N TYR A 59 0.15 -5.74 11.71
CA TYR A 59 1.46 -5.14 11.45
C TYR A 59 2.09 -4.71 12.77
N LEU A 60 3.23 -5.32 13.12
CA LEU A 60 4.00 -4.94 14.30
C LEU A 60 4.94 -3.79 13.96
N SER A 61 5.51 -3.80 12.75
CA SER A 61 6.29 -2.68 12.25
C SER A 61 6.23 -2.68 10.72
N TRP A 62 6.31 -1.49 10.15
CA TRP A 62 6.28 -1.29 8.71
C TRP A 62 7.16 -0.07 8.40
N THR A 63 8.37 -0.32 7.92
CA THR A 63 9.35 0.71 7.63
C THR A 63 9.61 0.78 6.14
N ASN A 64 9.69 1.98 5.59
CA ASN A 64 10.04 2.19 4.19
C ASN A 64 11.39 2.89 4.09
N GLU A 65 12.22 2.39 3.19
CA GLU A 65 13.55 2.94 2.90
C GLU A 65 13.66 3.30 1.43
N ASN A 66 14.50 4.29 1.15
CA ASN A 66 14.82 4.70 -0.23
C ASN A 66 13.56 5.02 -1.04
N MET A 67 12.66 5.77 -0.44
CA MET A 67 11.40 6.13 -1.07
C MET A 67 11.64 7.13 -2.20
N ARG A 68 11.20 6.78 -3.41
CA ARG A 68 11.34 7.62 -4.61
C ARG A 68 10.00 7.78 -5.28
N VAL A 69 9.72 8.99 -5.74
CA VAL A 69 8.43 9.34 -6.35
C VAL A 69 8.67 9.96 -7.72
N LEU A 70 7.92 9.51 -8.71
CA LEU A 70 7.88 10.10 -10.05
C LEU A 70 6.45 10.48 -10.37
N ILE A 71 6.21 11.75 -10.68
CA ILE A 71 4.88 12.26 -11.01
C ILE A 71 4.83 12.60 -12.48
N THR A 72 3.81 12.12 -13.19
CA THR A 72 3.56 12.43 -14.58
C THR A 72 2.10 12.83 -14.73
N GLY A 73 1.83 14.15 -14.79
CA GLY A 73 0.46 14.66 -14.87
C GLY A 73 -0.35 14.27 -13.65
N GLU A 74 -1.43 13.53 -13.88
CA GLU A 74 -2.34 13.07 -12.82
C GLU A 74 -2.06 11.64 -12.37
N THR A 75 -0.87 11.12 -12.68
CA THR A 75 -0.44 9.81 -12.22
C THR A 75 0.90 9.93 -11.50
N ALA A 76 1.18 8.99 -10.62
CA ALA A 76 2.44 8.95 -9.90
C ALA A 76 2.84 7.52 -9.59
N VAL A 77 4.15 7.32 -9.44
CA VAL A 77 4.73 6.03 -9.04
C VAL A 77 5.61 6.28 -7.83
N LEU A 78 5.42 5.49 -6.80
CA LEU A 78 6.27 5.49 -5.61
C LEU A 78 6.96 4.15 -5.53
N LYS A 79 8.29 4.17 -5.42
CA LYS A 79 9.10 2.97 -5.25
C LYS A 79 9.81 3.03 -3.92
N SER A 80 9.85 1.93 -3.22
CA SER A 80 10.48 1.86 -1.91
C SER A 80 10.86 0.43 -1.57
N ARG A 81 11.89 0.28 -0.77
CA ARG A 81 12.12 -0.95 -0.04
C ARG A 81 11.30 -0.88 1.23
N GLN A 82 10.63 -1.96 1.59
CA GLN A 82 9.92 -1.99 2.87
C GLN A 82 10.31 -3.21 3.68
N ILE A 83 10.37 -2.98 4.99
CA ILE A 83 10.71 -4.00 5.96
C ILE A 83 9.50 -4.16 6.86
N LEU A 84 8.97 -5.38 6.90
CA LEU A 84 7.74 -5.67 7.62
C LEU A 84 7.98 -6.70 8.72
N LYS A 85 7.38 -6.45 9.88
CA LYS A 85 7.15 -7.46 10.90
C LYS A 85 5.65 -7.59 11.03
N ILE A 86 5.13 -8.75 10.68
CA ILE A 86 3.70 -8.99 10.65
C ILE A 86 3.35 -10.28 11.38
N ILE A 87 2.10 -10.37 11.80
CA ILE A 87 1.53 -11.61 12.31
C ILE A 87 0.46 -12.04 11.33
N VAL A 88 0.62 -13.23 10.75
CA VAL A 88 -0.30 -13.80 9.78
C VAL A 88 -0.84 -15.10 10.36
N TYR A 89 -2.15 -15.16 10.63
CA TYR A 89 -2.79 -16.32 11.24
C TYR A 89 -2.06 -16.78 12.50
N GLY A 90 -1.63 -15.82 13.33
CA GLY A 90 -0.94 -16.09 14.59
C GLY A 90 0.56 -16.35 14.47
N LEU A 91 1.10 -16.41 13.26
CA LEU A 91 2.53 -16.65 13.04
C LEU A 91 3.28 -15.35 12.77
N SER A 92 4.39 -15.15 13.45
CA SER A 92 5.24 -13.97 13.26
C SER A 92 6.11 -14.16 12.02
N VAL A 93 6.06 -13.18 11.12
CA VAL A 93 6.81 -13.21 9.86
C VAL A 93 7.58 -11.91 9.70
N ASN A 94 8.87 -12.02 9.37
CA ASN A 94 9.70 -10.89 9.00
C ASN A 94 9.97 -10.98 7.51
N THR A 95 9.74 -9.90 6.78
CA THR A 95 9.95 -9.89 5.33
C THR A 95 10.50 -8.56 4.85
N GLU A 96 11.27 -8.61 3.78
CA GLU A 96 11.73 -7.42 3.06
C GLU A 96 11.19 -7.51 1.64
N GLN A 97 10.72 -6.39 1.13
CA GLN A 97 10.11 -6.32 -0.19
C GLN A 97 10.56 -5.06 -0.92
N ASP A 98 10.61 -5.13 -2.25
CA ASP A 98 10.58 -3.93 -3.07
C ASP A 98 9.14 -3.73 -3.49
N ILE A 99 8.62 -2.53 -3.26
CA ILE A 99 7.26 -2.20 -3.69
C ILE A 99 7.29 -1.10 -4.74
N THR A 100 6.30 -1.18 -5.63
CA THR A 100 5.97 -0.12 -6.58
C THR A 100 4.50 0.17 -6.40
N ALA A 101 4.18 1.38 -5.94
CA ALA A 101 2.79 1.80 -5.73
C ALA A 101 2.41 2.83 -6.78
N PHE A 102 1.23 2.67 -7.37
CA PHE A 102 0.71 3.58 -8.39
C PHE A 102 -0.40 4.43 -7.79
N PHE A 103 -0.36 5.73 -8.11
CA PHE A 103 -1.35 6.69 -7.65
C PHE A 103 -1.98 7.40 -8.83
N VAL A 104 -3.22 7.80 -8.68
CA VAL A 104 -3.95 8.58 -9.66
C VAL A 104 -4.66 9.73 -8.95
N LYS A 105 -4.67 10.91 -9.59
CA LYS A 105 -5.35 12.07 -9.02
C LYS A 105 -6.78 12.12 -9.54
N ARG A 106 -7.73 12.17 -8.62
CA ARG A 106 -9.17 12.27 -8.92
C ARG A 106 -9.78 13.34 -8.02
N ASN A 107 -10.45 14.30 -8.61
CA ASN A 107 -11.13 15.38 -7.87
C ASN A 107 -10.19 16.08 -6.88
N GLY A 108 -8.95 16.34 -7.31
CA GLY A 108 -7.95 17.02 -6.50
C GLY A 108 -7.28 16.17 -5.44
N ARG A 109 -7.56 14.85 -5.38
CA ARG A 109 -6.98 13.96 -4.37
C ARG A 109 -6.21 12.81 -5.03
N TRP A 110 -5.10 12.43 -4.40
CA TRP A 110 -4.33 11.29 -4.84
C TRP A 110 -4.91 10.01 -4.23
N LEU A 111 -5.22 9.05 -5.10
CA LEU A 111 -5.76 7.75 -4.71
C LEU A 111 -4.75 6.66 -5.09
N LEU A 112 -4.66 5.63 -4.25
CA LEU A 112 -3.83 4.47 -4.56
C LEU A 112 -4.56 3.64 -5.61
N SER A 113 -3.95 3.51 -6.79
CA SER A 113 -4.58 2.81 -7.92
C SER A 113 -4.05 1.39 -8.10
N GLY A 114 -3.04 1.02 -7.36
CA GLY A 114 -2.50 -0.34 -7.42
C GLY A 114 -1.03 -0.39 -7.14
N GLY A 115 -0.42 -1.48 -7.57
CA GLY A 115 1.00 -1.66 -7.41
C GLY A 115 1.42 -3.11 -7.42
N LYS A 116 2.63 -3.35 -6.97
CA LYS A 116 3.20 -4.70 -6.88
C LYS A 116 4.24 -4.77 -5.78
N GLU A 117 4.44 -5.96 -5.28
CA GLU A 117 5.47 -6.26 -4.29
C GLU A 117 6.31 -7.44 -4.75
N ILE A 118 7.60 -7.39 -4.45
CA ILE A 118 8.54 -8.46 -4.74
C ILE A 118 9.28 -8.77 -3.45
N ASN A 119 9.18 -10.01 -2.99
CA ASN A 119 9.92 -10.43 -1.79
C ASN A 119 11.40 -10.56 -2.10
N LEU A 120 12.23 -10.04 -1.20
CA LEU A 120 13.69 -10.11 -1.29
C LEU A 120 14.26 -11.21 -0.41
N LYS A 121 13.47 -11.66 0.56
CA LYS A 121 13.86 -12.75 1.46
C LYS A 121 12.67 -13.61 1.80
#